data_c626c2ed68ece7d154b3ca83868e33be
#
_entry.id   c626c2ed68ece7d154b3ca83868e33be
#
_cell.length_a   1.000
_cell.length_b   1.000
_cell.length_c   1.000
_cell.angle_alpha   90.00
_cell.angle_beta   90.00
_cell.angle_gamma   90.00
#
_symmetry.space_group_name_H-M   'P 1'
#
loop_
_entity.id
_entity.type
_entity.pdbx_description
1 polymer ?
#
loop_
_entity_poly.entity_id
_entity_poly.type
_entity_poly.pdbx_seq_one_letter_code
_entity_poly.pdbx_strand_id
1 'polypeptide(L)'
;MASEKLNICLMNDSFPPIIDGVSNAVINYANVINARLGRASVVTPLYPGIEDDYAFEVVRYRSLPITEKLCGYRMGYPFSSSALDKLVGDEYDIIHSHCPFASTMMARVLREKSNIPIVMTYHTKFDIDIRRDIKNEVLANQVIKIIAENISACDEVWTVSRGAGENLRSLGYEGDYVVMENGVDFPKGRADVDDAAELRNYYGIPDDAVLFLFVGRLLWYKGLRLILDALKIIDQKGLKYRMMIVGDGLDKAEIEDYANELGLADKCIFTGSVSDREDLRVHYTAGELFIFPSEYDTNGIVVREAAACGVASMLIKGSCASEGITDGHTGILTEADPEAIAKNMEFAISHRSEIRQMGENAMNEVYVSWEDSIRHAYERYFTVRERCMSGQSQRKENFFTSGLFKTVDEITNVVQQVRKLPVGIKNTGGKVKKAWSKQLMKIAPNLKNKPRELPDGFTEDDIKIESSTCTGETIIGFFSASENKLMFAELVQSDSDIEKFYKKYGIKRK
;
A
#
# COMPACT_ATOMS: atom_id res chain seq x y z
N MET A 1 7.61 2.20 -40.08
CA MET A 1 8.65 2.67 -39.16
C MET A 1 8.57 1.75 -37.93
N ALA A 2 9.67 1.14 -37.49
CA ALA A 2 9.66 0.41 -36.23
C ALA A 2 9.32 1.42 -35.12
N SER A 3 8.29 1.17 -34.33
CA SER A 3 7.95 2.04 -33.20
C SER A 3 9.15 2.07 -32.25
N GLU A 4 9.58 3.26 -31.85
CA GLU A 4 10.61 3.45 -30.83
C GLU A 4 10.25 2.65 -29.59
N LYS A 5 11.21 1.89 -29.04
CA LYS A 5 11.00 1.08 -27.83
C LYS A 5 11.69 1.74 -26.65
N LEU A 6 10.93 2.00 -25.60
CA LEU A 6 11.46 2.58 -24.36
C LEU A 6 12.04 1.52 -23.43
N ASN A 7 13.05 1.90 -22.66
CA ASN A 7 13.65 1.14 -21.58
C ASN A 7 13.16 1.73 -20.24
N ILE A 8 12.38 0.98 -19.48
CA ILE A 8 11.67 1.45 -18.29
C ILE A 8 12.29 0.86 -17.01
N CYS A 9 12.62 1.72 -16.06
CA CYS A 9 13.04 1.32 -14.72
C CYS A 9 11.81 1.31 -13.79
N LEU A 10 11.27 0.16 -13.47
CA LEU A 10 10.16 -0.01 -12.53
C LEU A 10 10.68 -0.13 -11.11
N MET A 11 10.29 0.77 -10.21
CA MET A 11 10.77 0.78 -8.83
C MET A 11 9.63 0.56 -7.83
N ASN A 12 9.83 -0.38 -6.88
CA ASN A 12 8.87 -0.63 -5.81
C ASN A 12 9.57 -1.07 -4.52
N ASP A 13 9.01 -0.70 -3.36
CA ASP A 13 9.56 -1.07 -2.05
C ASP A 13 9.11 -2.48 -1.59
N SER A 14 8.04 -3.03 -2.18
CA SER A 14 7.60 -4.41 -1.99
C SER A 14 7.75 -5.21 -3.29
N PHE A 15 8.25 -6.44 -3.16
CA PHE A 15 8.38 -7.40 -4.26
C PHE A 15 8.52 -8.80 -3.66
N PRO A 16 8.22 -9.89 -4.37
CA PRO A 16 8.38 -11.23 -3.82
C PRO A 16 9.71 -11.41 -3.07
N PRO A 17 9.66 -12.00 -1.84
CA PRO A 17 8.62 -12.90 -1.31
C PRO A 17 7.39 -12.21 -0.71
N ILE A 18 7.36 -10.88 -0.62
CA ILE A 18 6.16 -10.14 -0.19
C ILE A 18 5.27 -9.93 -1.40
N ILE A 19 4.06 -10.46 -1.35
CA ILE A 19 3.06 -10.36 -2.40
C ILE A 19 1.93 -9.45 -1.90
N ASP A 20 1.74 -8.34 -2.59
CA ASP A 20 0.64 -7.39 -2.38
C ASP A 20 0.13 -6.85 -3.73
N GLY A 21 -0.92 -6.04 -3.71
CA GLY A 21 -1.51 -5.50 -4.94
C GLY A 21 -0.54 -4.65 -5.76
N VAL A 22 0.43 -3.99 -5.11
CA VAL A 22 1.42 -3.14 -5.80
C VAL A 22 2.52 -3.99 -6.42
N SER A 23 3.03 -5.00 -5.71
CA SER A 23 4.02 -5.94 -6.26
C SER A 23 3.46 -6.69 -7.48
N ASN A 24 2.18 -7.11 -7.43
CA ASN A 24 1.49 -7.71 -8.57
C ASN A 24 1.37 -6.74 -9.75
N ALA A 25 1.05 -5.47 -9.51
CA ALA A 25 1.02 -4.47 -10.57
C ALA A 25 2.39 -4.33 -11.26
N VAL A 26 3.48 -4.21 -10.48
CA VAL A 26 4.85 -4.10 -11.01
C VAL A 26 5.25 -5.32 -11.83
N ILE A 27 4.91 -6.53 -11.37
CA ILE A 27 5.16 -7.77 -12.12
C ILE A 27 4.42 -7.75 -13.46
N ASN A 28 3.14 -7.35 -13.47
CA ASN A 28 2.36 -7.24 -14.71
C ASN A 28 2.94 -6.18 -15.66
N TYR A 29 3.33 -5.00 -15.14
CA TYR A 29 4.02 -3.98 -15.94
C TYR A 29 5.29 -4.54 -16.59
N ALA A 30 6.16 -5.19 -15.81
CA ALA A 30 7.38 -5.78 -16.34
C ALA A 30 7.11 -6.85 -17.39
N ASN A 31 6.17 -7.77 -17.15
CA ASN A 31 5.82 -8.83 -18.08
C ASN A 31 5.28 -8.29 -19.41
N VAL A 32 4.28 -7.41 -19.38
CA VAL A 32 3.64 -6.90 -20.60
C VAL A 32 4.61 -6.03 -21.40
N ILE A 33 5.38 -5.17 -20.74
CA ILE A 33 6.35 -4.30 -21.43
C ILE A 33 7.41 -5.16 -22.13
N ASN A 34 8.01 -6.13 -21.45
CA ASN A 34 9.06 -6.97 -22.04
C ASN A 34 8.52 -7.90 -23.14
N ALA A 35 7.30 -8.41 -22.99
CA ALA A 35 6.72 -9.30 -23.98
C ALA A 35 6.35 -8.58 -25.29
N ARG A 36 5.91 -7.30 -25.24
CA ARG A 36 5.23 -6.68 -26.39
C ARG A 36 5.63 -5.26 -26.73
N LEU A 37 6.08 -4.46 -25.75
CA LEU A 37 6.16 -3.01 -25.93
C LEU A 37 7.60 -2.48 -26.00
N GLY A 38 8.47 -2.90 -25.09
CA GLY A 38 9.81 -2.33 -24.95
C GLY A 38 10.72 -3.20 -24.09
N ARG A 39 11.44 -2.57 -23.18
CA ARG A 39 12.21 -3.21 -22.11
C ARG A 39 11.79 -2.66 -20.76
N ALA A 40 11.78 -3.50 -19.74
CA ALA A 40 11.59 -3.08 -18.37
C ALA A 40 12.43 -3.95 -17.44
N SER A 41 13.04 -3.33 -16.43
CA SER A 41 13.65 -4.02 -15.30
C SER A 41 13.01 -3.54 -13.99
N VAL A 42 13.00 -4.41 -12.98
CA VAL A 42 12.43 -4.12 -11.66
C VAL A 42 13.55 -3.83 -10.66
N VAL A 43 13.42 -2.74 -9.92
CA VAL A 43 14.37 -2.33 -8.89
C VAL A 43 13.67 -2.37 -7.52
N THR A 44 14.19 -3.17 -6.59
CA THR A 44 13.49 -3.47 -5.34
C THR A 44 14.46 -3.76 -4.19
N PRO A 45 14.05 -3.62 -2.91
CA PRO A 45 14.87 -3.99 -1.77
C PRO A 45 15.31 -5.45 -1.78
N LEU A 46 16.53 -5.72 -1.31
CA LEU A 46 17.09 -7.05 -1.18
C LEU A 46 16.41 -7.83 -0.03
N TYR A 47 15.91 -9.01 -0.33
CA TYR A 47 15.50 -10.01 0.63
C TYR A 47 16.54 -11.15 0.66
N PRO A 48 17.11 -11.50 1.83
CA PRO A 48 18.13 -12.54 1.92
C PRO A 48 17.60 -13.92 1.48
N GLY A 49 18.39 -14.64 0.70
CA GLY A 49 18.09 -16.03 0.32
C GLY A 49 17.05 -16.17 -0.79
N ILE A 50 16.69 -15.07 -1.48
CA ILE A 50 15.78 -15.12 -2.64
C ILE A 50 16.60 -15.12 -3.92
N GLU A 51 16.25 -16.03 -4.81
CA GLU A 51 16.67 -16.05 -6.21
C GLU A 51 15.49 -15.60 -7.07
N ASP A 52 15.76 -14.71 -8.02
CA ASP A 52 14.75 -14.17 -8.91
C ASP A 52 14.73 -15.01 -10.20
N ASP A 53 13.55 -15.61 -10.50
CA ASP A 53 13.30 -16.38 -11.72
C ASP A 53 12.17 -15.71 -12.53
N TYR A 54 12.52 -14.60 -13.19
CA TYR A 54 11.61 -13.82 -14.01
C TYR A 54 12.16 -13.66 -15.43
N ALA A 55 11.26 -13.53 -16.41
CA ALA A 55 11.64 -13.22 -17.81
C ALA A 55 12.21 -11.80 -18.00
N PHE A 56 12.29 -11.02 -16.94
CA PHE A 56 12.85 -9.65 -16.88
C PHE A 56 13.90 -9.54 -15.79
N GLU A 57 14.74 -8.54 -15.91
CA GLU A 57 15.81 -8.29 -14.93
C GLU A 57 15.25 -7.73 -13.62
N VAL A 58 15.72 -8.27 -12.47
CA VAL A 58 15.43 -7.76 -11.14
C VAL A 58 16.72 -7.28 -10.49
N VAL A 59 16.80 -5.99 -10.16
CA VAL A 59 17.93 -5.37 -9.48
C VAL A 59 17.58 -5.17 -8.01
N ARG A 60 18.19 -5.95 -7.12
CA ARG A 60 17.97 -5.86 -5.68
C ARG A 60 19.01 -4.98 -5.02
N TYR A 61 18.59 -3.91 -4.33
CA TYR A 61 19.45 -3.00 -3.60
C TYR A 61 19.42 -3.24 -2.09
N ARG A 62 20.45 -2.77 -1.38
CA ARG A 62 20.58 -2.98 0.07
C ARG A 62 19.34 -2.56 0.82
N SER A 63 18.95 -3.38 1.80
CA SER A 63 17.81 -3.14 2.66
C SER A 63 18.10 -3.52 4.11
N LEU A 64 17.31 -2.95 5.03
CA LEU A 64 17.34 -3.26 6.45
C LEU A 64 16.00 -3.88 6.85
N PRO A 65 15.98 -4.87 7.77
CA PRO A 65 14.71 -5.35 8.30
C PRO A 65 14.02 -4.22 9.06
N ILE A 66 12.72 -4.07 8.83
CA ILE A 66 11.85 -3.26 9.65
C ILE A 66 11.33 -4.15 10.78
N THR A 67 10.88 -3.57 11.89
CA THR A 67 10.41 -4.31 13.07
C THR A 67 9.41 -5.42 12.73
N GLU A 68 9.36 -6.50 13.52
CA GLU A 68 8.51 -7.68 13.34
C GLU A 68 7.01 -7.36 13.10
N LYS A 69 6.56 -6.19 13.54
CA LYS A 69 5.17 -5.72 13.37
C LYS A 69 4.76 -5.43 11.91
N LEU A 70 5.71 -5.26 11.00
CA LEU A 70 5.45 -4.96 9.58
C LEU A 70 5.60 -6.20 8.70
N CYS A 71 5.15 -7.35 9.16
CA CYS A 71 4.90 -8.55 8.36
C CYS A 71 6.00 -8.91 7.34
N GLY A 72 7.28 -8.74 7.71
CA GLY A 72 8.41 -9.11 6.85
C GLY A 72 8.86 -8.06 5.83
N TYR A 73 8.22 -6.89 5.74
CA TYR A 73 8.69 -5.80 4.89
C TYR A 73 10.08 -5.34 5.28
N ARG A 74 10.86 -4.89 4.29
CA ARG A 74 12.22 -4.36 4.47
C ARG A 74 12.31 -2.93 3.99
N MET A 75 13.03 -2.10 4.74
CA MET A 75 13.33 -0.73 4.32
C MET A 75 14.50 -0.74 3.35
N GLY A 76 14.27 -0.33 2.12
CA GLY A 76 15.32 -0.13 1.13
C GLY A 76 16.28 1.00 1.53
N TYR A 77 17.55 0.87 1.16
CA TYR A 77 18.54 1.93 1.33
C TYR A 77 18.74 2.66 0.01
N PRO A 78 18.11 3.82 -0.22
CA PRO A 78 18.03 4.49 -1.52
C PRO A 78 19.37 5.01 -2.05
N PHE A 79 20.41 5.05 -1.20
CA PHE A 79 21.77 5.51 -1.54
C PHE A 79 22.74 4.34 -1.76
N SER A 80 22.25 3.18 -2.18
CA SER A 80 23.08 2.02 -2.50
C SER A 80 23.93 2.29 -3.74
N SER A 81 25.20 2.66 -3.52
CA SER A 81 26.11 3.04 -4.60
C SER A 81 26.26 1.99 -5.69
N SER A 82 26.37 0.70 -5.30
CA SER A 82 26.52 -0.40 -6.27
C SER A 82 25.28 -0.56 -7.16
N ALA A 83 24.09 -0.34 -6.61
CA ALA A 83 22.86 -0.37 -7.40
C ALA A 83 22.74 0.87 -8.29
N LEU A 84 23.01 2.06 -7.74
CA LEU A 84 22.99 3.32 -8.51
C LEU A 84 23.98 3.32 -9.66
N ASP A 85 25.22 2.85 -9.45
CA ASP A 85 26.24 2.77 -10.51
C ASP A 85 25.79 1.83 -11.65
N LYS A 86 25.12 0.70 -11.32
CA LYS A 86 24.52 -0.19 -12.31
C LYS A 86 23.39 0.51 -13.07
N LEU A 87 22.42 1.11 -12.36
CA LEU A 87 21.24 1.74 -12.95
C LEU A 87 21.59 2.94 -13.85
N VAL A 88 22.65 3.68 -13.54
CA VAL A 88 23.14 4.76 -14.42
C VAL A 88 23.68 4.20 -15.74
N GLY A 89 24.29 2.99 -15.72
CA GLY A 89 24.81 2.33 -16.92
C GLY A 89 23.75 1.68 -17.81
N ASP A 90 22.53 1.48 -17.30
CA ASP A 90 21.47 0.75 -18.02
C ASP A 90 20.66 1.63 -19.00
N GLU A 91 20.95 2.93 -19.08
CA GLU A 91 20.37 3.91 -20.04
C GLU A 91 18.83 3.85 -20.12
N TYR A 92 18.14 4.09 -18.99
CA TYR A 92 16.68 4.13 -18.96
C TYR A 92 16.11 5.40 -19.58
N ASP A 93 14.94 5.28 -20.24
CA ASP A 93 14.16 6.40 -20.76
C ASP A 93 13.21 7.00 -19.71
N ILE A 94 12.66 6.15 -18.83
CA ILE A 94 11.71 6.51 -17.78
C ILE A 94 12.03 5.73 -16.51
N ILE A 95 11.92 6.39 -15.37
CA ILE A 95 11.82 5.74 -14.06
C ILE A 95 10.35 5.78 -13.64
N HIS A 96 9.74 4.63 -13.41
CA HIS A 96 8.38 4.55 -12.88
C HIS A 96 8.39 3.96 -11.47
N SER A 97 8.15 4.80 -10.48
CA SER A 97 8.05 4.38 -9.08
C SER A 97 6.61 4.06 -8.71
N HIS A 98 6.42 2.94 -8.01
CA HIS A 98 5.11 2.49 -7.53
C HIS A 98 4.96 2.67 -6.00
N CYS A 99 6.01 3.18 -5.33
CA CYS A 99 5.99 3.40 -3.89
C CYS A 99 6.71 4.70 -3.52
N PRO A 100 6.12 5.59 -2.69
CA PRO A 100 6.66 6.92 -2.43
C PRO A 100 7.77 6.96 -1.36
N PHE A 101 8.26 5.81 -0.90
CA PHE A 101 9.30 5.73 0.14
C PHE A 101 10.70 5.61 -0.47
N ALA A 102 11.42 4.52 -0.18
CA ALA A 102 12.80 4.33 -0.60
C ALA A 102 12.96 4.27 -2.12
N SER A 103 12.01 3.67 -2.83
CA SER A 103 12.00 3.58 -4.30
C SER A 103 11.97 4.96 -4.96
N THR A 104 11.03 5.83 -4.58
CA THR A 104 10.97 7.19 -5.13
C THR A 104 12.18 8.02 -4.71
N MET A 105 12.71 7.83 -3.50
CA MET A 105 13.96 8.48 -3.08
C MET A 105 15.13 8.04 -3.96
N MET A 106 15.27 6.74 -4.25
CA MET A 106 16.30 6.22 -5.15
C MET A 106 16.13 6.75 -6.58
N ALA A 107 14.88 6.80 -7.08
CA ALA A 107 14.56 7.39 -8.38
C ALA A 107 15.04 8.83 -8.50
N ARG A 108 14.82 9.65 -7.47
CA ARG A 108 15.30 11.05 -7.43
C ARG A 108 16.83 11.14 -7.45
N VAL A 109 17.52 10.28 -6.67
CA VAL A 109 19.00 10.22 -6.71
C VAL A 109 19.51 9.80 -8.09
N LEU A 110 18.85 8.84 -8.74
CA LEU A 110 19.20 8.39 -10.08
C LEU A 110 18.99 9.50 -11.11
N ARG A 111 17.86 10.24 -11.03
CA ARG A 111 17.59 11.38 -11.91
C ARG A 111 18.68 12.48 -11.82
N GLU A 112 19.16 12.82 -10.63
CA GLU A 112 20.25 13.79 -10.46
C GLU A 112 21.53 13.39 -11.22
N LYS A 113 21.74 12.10 -11.46
CA LYS A 113 22.89 11.56 -12.18
C LYS A 113 22.66 11.41 -13.68
N SER A 114 21.44 11.16 -14.11
CA SER A 114 21.13 10.71 -15.49
C SER A 114 20.07 11.57 -16.18
N ASN A 115 19.45 12.51 -15.47
CA ASN A 115 18.36 13.38 -15.97
C ASN A 115 17.16 12.62 -16.58
N ILE A 116 16.87 11.42 -16.06
CA ILE A 116 15.77 10.56 -16.51
C ILE A 116 14.47 11.02 -15.82
N PRO A 117 13.35 11.21 -16.55
CA PRO A 117 12.07 11.58 -15.97
C PRO A 117 11.49 10.51 -15.04
N ILE A 118 10.80 10.95 -14.00
CA ILE A 118 10.17 10.09 -13.00
C ILE A 118 8.66 10.18 -13.10
N VAL A 119 8.01 9.05 -13.31
CA VAL A 119 6.58 8.84 -13.11
C VAL A 119 6.37 8.17 -11.76
N MET A 120 5.34 8.59 -11.02
CA MET A 120 4.99 7.96 -9.74
C MET A 120 3.52 7.57 -9.75
N THR A 121 3.22 6.27 -9.53
CA THR A 121 1.83 5.81 -9.34
C THR A 121 1.50 5.67 -7.86
N TYR A 122 0.46 6.39 -7.42
CA TYR A 122 -0.08 6.34 -6.07
C TYR A 122 -1.14 5.23 -5.96
N HIS A 123 -0.75 4.10 -5.35
CA HIS A 123 -1.58 2.90 -5.24
C HIS A 123 -2.36 2.81 -3.93
N THR A 124 -1.87 3.41 -2.85
CA THR A 124 -2.35 3.13 -1.49
C THR A 124 -2.56 4.42 -0.71
N LYS A 125 -3.67 4.50 0.04
CA LYS A 125 -3.94 5.58 1.00
C LYS A 125 -3.06 5.37 2.24
N PHE A 126 -1.80 5.79 2.18
CA PHE A 126 -0.79 5.55 3.21
C PHE A 126 -1.09 6.22 4.55
N ASP A 127 -1.87 7.30 4.56
CA ASP A 127 -2.23 8.03 5.78
C ASP A 127 -2.95 7.15 6.80
N ILE A 128 -3.81 6.26 6.35
CA ILE A 128 -4.55 5.32 7.21
C ILE A 128 -3.58 4.39 7.94
N ASP A 129 -2.66 3.77 7.21
CA ASP A 129 -1.68 2.85 7.78
C ASP A 129 -0.68 3.59 8.67
N ILE A 130 -0.20 4.76 8.24
CA ILE A 130 0.73 5.58 9.01
C ILE A 130 0.10 6.01 10.35
N ARG A 131 -1.16 6.49 10.34
CA ARG A 131 -1.85 6.90 11.57
C ARG A 131 -2.20 5.73 12.48
N ARG A 132 -2.49 4.54 11.91
CA ARG A 132 -2.69 3.32 12.68
C ARG A 132 -1.42 2.91 13.41
N ASP A 133 -0.26 2.96 12.73
CA ASP A 133 1.00 2.45 13.25
C ASP A 133 1.78 3.50 14.06
N ILE A 134 1.69 4.78 13.68
CA ILE A 134 2.31 5.91 14.38
C ILE A 134 1.25 6.64 15.22
N LYS A 135 1.16 6.27 16.50
CA LYS A 135 0.17 6.85 17.43
C LYS A 135 0.37 8.35 17.70
N ASN A 136 1.58 8.88 17.46
CA ASN A 136 1.89 10.30 17.64
C ASN A 136 1.50 11.08 16.37
N GLU A 137 0.45 11.88 16.46
CA GLU A 137 -0.10 12.66 15.33
C GLU A 137 0.90 13.61 14.68
N VAL A 138 1.76 14.27 15.47
CA VAL A 138 2.78 15.20 14.95
C VAL A 138 3.78 14.44 14.09
N LEU A 139 4.22 13.26 14.57
CA LEU A 139 5.14 12.41 13.82
C LEU A 139 4.47 11.83 12.57
N ALA A 140 3.23 11.35 12.69
CA ALA A 140 2.46 10.85 11.55
C ALA A 140 2.31 11.92 10.46
N ASN A 141 1.93 13.15 10.84
CA ASN A 141 1.79 14.27 9.91
C ASN A 141 3.14 14.65 9.26
N GLN A 142 4.26 14.56 9.97
CA GLN A 142 5.59 14.78 9.38
C GLN A 142 5.94 13.72 8.34
N VAL A 143 5.66 12.45 8.62
CA VAL A 143 5.89 11.35 7.66
C VAL A 143 5.02 11.53 6.42
N ILE A 144 3.73 11.84 6.59
CA ILE A 144 2.79 12.11 5.49
C ILE A 144 3.30 13.27 4.63
N LYS A 145 3.75 14.36 5.26
CA LYS A 145 4.33 15.51 4.55
C LYS A 145 5.55 15.14 3.71
N ILE A 146 6.47 14.33 4.26
CA ILE A 146 7.66 13.83 3.52
C ILE A 146 7.24 13.01 2.30
N ILE A 147 6.20 12.18 2.44
CA ILE A 147 5.64 11.39 1.34
C ILE A 147 5.08 12.31 0.25
N ALA A 148 4.25 13.28 0.61
CA ALA A 148 3.66 14.23 -0.33
C ALA A 148 4.75 15.05 -1.07
N GLU A 149 5.80 15.49 -0.35
CA GLU A 149 6.96 16.17 -0.94
C GLU A 149 7.74 15.26 -1.89
N ASN A 150 7.89 13.97 -1.55
CA ASN A 150 8.60 13.00 -2.38
C ASN A 150 7.85 12.73 -3.69
N ILE A 151 6.52 12.63 -3.61
CA ILE A 151 5.63 12.50 -4.77
C ILE A 151 5.67 13.78 -5.62
N SER A 152 5.60 14.96 -5.01
CA SER A 152 5.62 16.26 -5.69
C SER A 152 6.92 16.51 -6.49
N ALA A 153 8.00 15.82 -6.16
CA ALA A 153 9.27 15.88 -6.87
C ALA A 153 9.31 15.02 -8.14
N CYS A 154 8.28 14.24 -8.44
CA CYS A 154 8.17 13.46 -9.68
C CYS A 154 7.70 14.33 -10.85
N ASP A 155 8.05 13.93 -12.06
CA ASP A 155 7.74 14.70 -13.27
C ASP A 155 6.28 14.54 -13.69
N GLU A 156 5.68 13.39 -13.41
CA GLU A 156 4.23 13.17 -13.53
C GLU A 156 3.76 12.19 -12.44
N VAL A 157 2.57 12.45 -11.91
CA VAL A 157 1.94 11.62 -10.87
C VAL A 157 0.69 10.97 -11.45
N TRP A 158 0.62 9.65 -11.28
CA TRP A 158 -0.55 8.86 -11.65
C TRP A 158 -1.24 8.35 -10.38
N THR A 159 -2.53 8.14 -10.48
CA THR A 159 -3.34 7.55 -9.40
C THR A 159 -4.21 6.45 -9.97
N VAL A 160 -4.45 5.41 -9.20
CA VAL A 160 -5.23 4.25 -9.66
C VAL A 160 -6.73 4.50 -9.72
N SER A 161 -7.19 5.62 -9.16
CA SER A 161 -8.58 6.09 -9.18
C SER A 161 -8.62 7.59 -8.91
N ARG A 162 -9.74 8.24 -9.20
CA ARG A 162 -9.96 9.65 -8.85
C ARG A 162 -9.95 9.86 -7.34
N GLY A 163 -10.62 8.98 -6.59
CA GLY A 163 -10.65 9.08 -5.14
C GLY A 163 -9.28 8.85 -4.48
N ALA A 164 -8.39 8.06 -5.07
CA ALA A 164 -7.00 7.98 -4.64
C ALA A 164 -6.26 9.31 -4.89
N GLY A 165 -6.54 9.98 -6.01
CA GLY A 165 -6.00 11.31 -6.33
C GLY A 165 -6.48 12.39 -5.35
N GLU A 166 -7.77 12.40 -5.02
CA GLU A 166 -8.31 13.33 -4.03
C GLU A 166 -7.77 13.06 -2.61
N ASN A 167 -7.58 11.79 -2.24
CA ASN A 167 -6.87 11.46 -1.01
C ASN A 167 -5.44 12.03 -1.03
N LEU A 168 -4.69 11.83 -2.11
CA LEU A 168 -3.34 12.38 -2.22
C LEU A 168 -3.32 13.91 -2.11
N ARG A 169 -4.29 14.62 -2.68
CA ARG A 169 -4.46 16.06 -2.51
C ARG A 169 -4.73 16.45 -1.05
N SER A 170 -5.55 15.69 -0.34
CA SER A 170 -5.82 15.93 1.09
C SER A 170 -4.58 15.77 1.96
N LEU A 171 -3.56 15.05 1.48
CA LEU A 171 -2.27 14.88 2.15
C LEU A 171 -1.25 16.00 1.85
N GLY A 172 -1.65 17.00 1.05
CA GLY A 172 -0.84 18.18 0.73
C GLY A 172 -0.14 18.11 -0.64
N TYR A 173 -0.53 17.18 -1.52
CA TYR A 173 -0.10 17.21 -2.91
C TYR A 173 -0.90 18.26 -3.68
N GLU A 174 -0.21 19.26 -4.25
CA GLU A 174 -0.82 20.37 -4.98
C GLU A 174 -0.69 20.27 -6.51
N GLY A 175 -0.10 19.17 -7.01
CA GLY A 175 0.08 18.98 -8.45
C GLY A 175 -1.14 18.38 -9.14
N ASP A 176 -1.07 18.29 -10.46
CA ASP A 176 -2.03 17.54 -11.26
C ASP A 176 -1.69 16.03 -11.21
N TYR A 177 -2.70 15.20 -11.36
CA TYR A 177 -2.53 13.76 -11.47
C TYR A 177 -3.31 13.22 -12.68
N VAL A 178 -2.86 12.10 -13.19
CA VAL A 178 -3.53 11.33 -14.24
C VAL A 178 -4.10 10.06 -13.63
N VAL A 179 -5.36 9.76 -13.90
CA VAL A 179 -5.94 8.47 -13.48
C VAL A 179 -5.45 7.40 -14.44
N MET A 180 -4.71 6.43 -13.91
CA MET A 180 -4.17 5.27 -14.60
C MET A 180 -4.67 4.01 -13.89
N GLU A 181 -5.76 3.48 -14.38
CA GLU A 181 -6.44 2.36 -13.74
C GLU A 181 -5.61 1.08 -13.84
N ASN A 182 -5.63 0.27 -12.77
CA ASN A 182 -5.06 -1.07 -12.81
C ASN A 182 -5.91 -2.00 -13.68
N GLY A 183 -5.27 -2.89 -14.39
CA GLY A 183 -5.93 -4.02 -15.04
C GLY A 183 -6.15 -5.20 -14.10
N VAL A 184 -6.74 -6.26 -14.62
CA VAL A 184 -6.83 -7.56 -13.98
C VAL A 184 -6.21 -8.64 -14.86
N ASP A 185 -5.74 -9.70 -14.23
CA ASP A 185 -5.11 -10.85 -14.89
C ASP A 185 -6.13 -11.93 -15.30
N PHE A 186 -7.40 -11.76 -14.93
CA PHE A 186 -8.46 -12.63 -15.41
C PHE A 186 -8.74 -12.39 -16.89
N PRO A 187 -8.88 -13.45 -17.71
CA PRO A 187 -9.42 -13.31 -19.04
C PRO A 187 -10.88 -12.88 -18.96
N LYS A 188 -11.33 -12.11 -19.95
CA LYS A 188 -12.73 -11.71 -20.07
C LYS A 188 -13.60 -12.94 -20.33
N GLY A 189 -14.59 -13.16 -19.46
CA GLY A 189 -15.54 -14.25 -19.58
C GLY A 189 -15.67 -15.07 -18.29
N ARG A 190 -16.79 -15.75 -18.15
CA ARG A 190 -17.04 -16.67 -17.03
C ARG A 190 -16.10 -17.86 -17.11
N ALA A 191 -15.79 -18.47 -15.95
CA ALA A 191 -15.22 -19.80 -15.88
C ALA A 191 -16.23 -20.86 -16.37
N ASP A 192 -15.82 -22.11 -16.49
CA ASP A 192 -16.71 -23.18 -16.91
C ASP A 192 -17.93 -23.25 -15.99
N VAL A 193 -19.12 -23.41 -16.61
CA VAL A 193 -20.40 -23.46 -15.89
C VAL A 193 -20.52 -24.74 -15.06
N ASP A 194 -19.94 -25.85 -15.55
CA ASP A 194 -19.95 -27.12 -14.83
C ASP A 194 -19.08 -27.06 -13.59
N ASP A 195 -17.89 -26.41 -13.65
CA ASP A 195 -17.01 -26.18 -12.50
C ASP A 195 -17.70 -25.30 -11.45
N ALA A 196 -18.39 -24.24 -11.88
CA ALA A 196 -19.17 -23.39 -10.98
C ALA A 196 -20.34 -24.13 -10.32
N ALA A 197 -20.99 -25.03 -11.04
CA ALA A 197 -22.06 -25.88 -10.50
C ALA A 197 -21.49 -26.91 -9.50
N GLU A 198 -20.33 -27.51 -9.80
CA GLU A 198 -19.63 -28.42 -8.88
C GLU A 198 -19.24 -27.72 -7.59
N LEU A 199 -18.72 -26.49 -7.65
CA LEU A 199 -18.40 -25.68 -6.49
C LEU A 199 -19.64 -25.42 -5.62
N ARG A 200 -20.77 -25.06 -6.24
CA ARG A 200 -22.05 -24.87 -5.50
C ARG A 200 -22.50 -26.18 -4.83
N ASN A 201 -22.39 -27.30 -5.49
CA ASN A 201 -22.72 -28.62 -4.93
C ASN A 201 -21.80 -29.00 -3.77
N TYR A 202 -20.49 -28.72 -3.90
CA TYR A 202 -19.49 -28.99 -2.84
C TYR A 202 -19.82 -28.28 -1.55
N TYR A 203 -20.26 -27.01 -1.62
CA TYR A 203 -20.67 -26.21 -0.48
C TYR A 203 -22.16 -26.38 -0.09
N GLY A 204 -22.87 -27.27 -0.71
CA GLY A 204 -24.30 -27.53 -0.41
C GLY A 204 -25.21 -26.33 -0.64
N ILE A 205 -24.90 -25.51 -1.67
CA ILE A 205 -25.68 -24.33 -2.00
C ILE A 205 -26.91 -24.75 -2.80
N PRO A 206 -28.16 -24.51 -2.29
CA PRO A 206 -29.36 -24.88 -3.02
C PRO A 206 -29.50 -24.14 -4.35
N ASP A 207 -30.06 -24.78 -5.38
CA ASP A 207 -30.24 -24.18 -6.71
C ASP A 207 -31.14 -22.94 -6.70
N ASP A 208 -32.12 -22.92 -5.79
CA ASP A 208 -33.06 -21.82 -5.63
C ASP A 208 -32.53 -20.69 -4.72
N ALA A 209 -31.37 -20.88 -4.07
CA ALA A 209 -30.74 -19.86 -3.25
C ALA A 209 -29.84 -18.95 -4.10
N VAL A 210 -29.93 -17.63 -3.89
CA VAL A 210 -28.97 -16.66 -4.44
C VAL A 210 -27.66 -16.77 -3.69
N LEU A 211 -26.56 -16.88 -4.41
CA LEU A 211 -25.21 -16.85 -3.84
C LEU A 211 -24.64 -15.43 -3.91
N PHE A 212 -24.55 -14.78 -2.76
CA PHE A 212 -23.79 -13.57 -2.58
C PHE A 212 -22.31 -13.92 -2.39
N LEU A 213 -21.43 -13.06 -2.87
CA LEU A 213 -19.97 -13.27 -2.82
C LEU A 213 -19.27 -12.06 -2.25
N PHE A 214 -18.30 -12.29 -1.38
CA PHE A 214 -17.26 -11.34 -0.99
C PHE A 214 -15.90 -11.98 -1.27
N VAL A 215 -14.97 -11.21 -1.82
CA VAL A 215 -13.57 -11.63 -2.03
C VAL A 215 -12.66 -10.53 -1.50
N GLY A 216 -11.72 -10.89 -0.64
CA GLY A 216 -10.76 -9.94 -0.12
C GLY A 216 -10.15 -10.31 1.23
N ARG A 217 -9.25 -9.48 1.73
CA ARG A 217 -8.72 -9.65 3.08
C ARG A 217 -9.81 -9.48 4.12
N LEU A 218 -9.91 -10.42 5.07
CA LEU A 218 -10.91 -10.37 6.13
C LEU A 218 -10.48 -9.40 7.22
N LEU A 219 -10.86 -8.13 7.03
CA LEU A 219 -10.62 -7.00 7.90
C LEU A 219 -11.91 -6.19 8.03
N TRP A 220 -12.26 -5.76 9.23
CA TRP A 220 -13.52 -5.08 9.51
C TRP A 220 -13.78 -3.86 8.62
N TYR A 221 -12.71 -3.10 8.29
CA TYR A 221 -12.83 -1.92 7.46
C TYR A 221 -13.20 -2.22 5.98
N LYS A 222 -13.21 -3.50 5.58
CA LYS A 222 -13.71 -3.93 4.25
C LYS A 222 -15.23 -4.03 4.17
N GLY A 223 -15.93 -3.64 5.23
CA GLY A 223 -17.38 -3.56 5.26
C GLY A 223 -18.09 -4.88 5.60
N LEU A 224 -17.37 -5.90 6.10
CA LEU A 224 -17.95 -7.19 6.45
C LEU A 224 -19.03 -7.09 7.53
N ARG A 225 -18.92 -6.12 8.46
CA ARG A 225 -19.98 -5.86 9.45
C ARG A 225 -21.28 -5.45 8.78
N LEU A 226 -21.23 -4.54 7.81
CA LEU A 226 -22.40 -4.09 7.04
C LEU A 226 -23.05 -5.26 6.28
N ILE A 227 -22.24 -6.17 5.72
CA ILE A 227 -22.74 -7.37 5.04
C ILE A 227 -23.50 -8.26 6.02
N LEU A 228 -22.90 -8.60 7.17
CA LEU A 228 -23.48 -9.51 8.15
C LEU A 228 -24.75 -8.95 8.78
N ASP A 229 -24.77 -7.65 9.09
CA ASP A 229 -25.96 -6.98 9.61
C ASP A 229 -27.10 -6.99 8.56
N ALA A 230 -26.79 -6.72 7.29
CA ALA A 230 -27.77 -6.79 6.21
C ALA A 230 -28.29 -8.22 5.97
N LEU A 231 -27.40 -9.23 6.04
CA LEU A 231 -27.79 -10.64 5.97
C LEU A 231 -28.78 -11.02 7.09
N LYS A 232 -28.58 -10.50 8.31
CA LYS A 232 -29.48 -10.72 9.43
C LYS A 232 -30.88 -10.18 9.13
N ILE A 233 -30.99 -9.02 8.47
CA ILE A 233 -32.28 -8.43 8.09
C ILE A 233 -33.02 -9.32 7.08
N ILE A 234 -32.33 -9.80 6.02
CA ILE A 234 -32.99 -10.64 5.00
C ILE A 234 -33.27 -12.05 5.50
N ASP A 235 -32.46 -12.57 6.44
CA ASP A 235 -32.70 -13.87 7.07
C ASP A 235 -33.98 -13.87 7.88
N GLN A 236 -34.28 -12.81 8.63
CA GLN A 236 -35.53 -12.63 9.37
C GLN A 236 -36.76 -12.62 8.46
N LYS A 237 -36.61 -12.33 7.17
CA LYS A 237 -37.66 -12.37 6.15
C LYS A 237 -37.81 -13.75 5.50
N GLY A 238 -36.99 -14.74 5.89
CA GLY A 238 -37.03 -16.09 5.37
C GLY A 238 -36.62 -16.23 3.91
N LEU A 239 -35.81 -15.32 3.39
CA LEU A 239 -35.32 -15.34 2.01
C LEU A 239 -34.29 -16.43 1.80
N LYS A 240 -34.20 -16.96 0.57
CA LYS A 240 -33.28 -18.04 0.21
C LYS A 240 -31.98 -17.48 -0.35
N TYR A 241 -30.92 -17.56 0.43
CA TYR A 241 -29.60 -17.10 0.05
C TYR A 241 -28.49 -17.93 0.70
N ARG A 242 -27.28 -17.78 0.19
CA ARG A 242 -26.01 -18.12 0.83
C ARG A 242 -25.07 -16.96 0.65
N MET A 243 -24.15 -16.79 1.58
CA MET A 243 -23.06 -15.83 1.49
C MET A 243 -21.73 -16.58 1.48
N MET A 244 -20.94 -16.46 0.42
CA MET A 244 -19.61 -17.00 0.34
C MET A 244 -18.58 -15.88 0.57
N ILE A 245 -17.69 -16.11 1.51
CA ILE A 245 -16.65 -15.16 1.95
C ILE A 245 -15.30 -15.80 1.66
N VAL A 246 -14.66 -15.32 0.58
CA VAL A 246 -13.37 -15.83 0.09
C VAL A 246 -12.25 -14.91 0.59
N GLY A 247 -11.31 -15.47 1.32
CA GLY A 247 -10.16 -14.74 1.81
C GLY A 247 -9.73 -15.15 3.22
N ASP A 248 -8.70 -14.48 3.70
CA ASP A 248 -8.16 -14.61 5.05
C ASP A 248 -7.74 -13.24 5.59
N GLY A 249 -7.50 -13.11 6.89
CA GLY A 249 -7.13 -11.83 7.48
C GLY A 249 -7.10 -11.86 9.00
N LEU A 250 -6.58 -10.76 9.58
CA LEU A 250 -6.39 -10.66 11.02
C LEU A 250 -7.71 -10.72 11.81
N ASP A 251 -8.80 -10.23 11.22
CA ASP A 251 -10.11 -10.16 11.90
C ASP A 251 -11.00 -11.36 11.57
N LYS A 252 -10.50 -12.40 10.87
CA LYS A 252 -11.29 -13.55 10.42
C LYS A 252 -12.04 -14.21 11.56
N ALA A 253 -11.36 -14.56 12.64
CA ALA A 253 -12.00 -15.24 13.78
C ALA A 253 -13.12 -14.41 14.39
N GLU A 254 -12.92 -13.09 14.56
CA GLU A 254 -13.95 -12.19 15.08
C GLU A 254 -15.14 -12.06 14.12
N ILE A 255 -14.89 -12.10 12.81
CA ILE A 255 -15.95 -12.04 11.77
C ILE A 255 -16.79 -13.32 11.77
N GLU A 256 -16.13 -14.50 11.89
CA GLU A 256 -16.81 -15.80 12.02
C GLU A 256 -17.64 -15.86 13.30
N ASP A 257 -17.09 -15.42 14.45
CA ASP A 257 -17.80 -15.35 15.71
C ASP A 257 -19.02 -14.43 15.62
N TYR A 258 -18.87 -13.27 14.99
CA TYR A 258 -19.98 -12.33 14.81
C TYR A 258 -21.10 -12.90 13.91
N ALA A 259 -20.74 -13.62 12.85
CA ALA A 259 -21.73 -14.32 12.01
C ALA A 259 -22.50 -15.38 12.83
N ASN A 260 -21.81 -16.09 13.73
CA ASN A 260 -22.42 -17.07 14.65
C ASN A 260 -23.36 -16.40 15.66
N GLU A 261 -22.96 -15.26 16.26
CA GLU A 261 -23.81 -14.48 17.18
C GLU A 261 -25.10 -13.99 16.52
N LEU A 262 -25.02 -13.63 15.24
CA LEU A 262 -26.20 -13.25 14.45
C LEU A 262 -27.08 -14.44 14.04
N GLY A 263 -26.62 -15.68 14.27
CA GLY A 263 -27.33 -16.90 13.87
C GLY A 263 -27.24 -17.20 12.36
N LEU A 264 -26.14 -16.77 11.73
CA LEU A 264 -25.89 -16.91 10.29
C LEU A 264 -24.90 -18.01 9.94
N ALA A 265 -24.48 -18.84 10.91
CA ALA A 265 -23.46 -19.86 10.73
C ALA A 265 -23.69 -20.80 9.55
N ASP A 266 -24.95 -21.23 9.34
CA ASP A 266 -25.39 -22.12 8.25
C ASP A 266 -25.66 -21.38 6.92
N LYS A 267 -25.58 -20.04 6.92
CA LYS A 267 -25.80 -19.19 5.76
C LYS A 267 -24.49 -18.67 5.16
N CYS A 268 -23.43 -18.52 6.00
CA CYS A 268 -22.14 -17.99 5.61
C CYS A 268 -21.13 -19.12 5.41
N ILE A 269 -20.44 -19.08 4.28
CA ILE A 269 -19.40 -20.04 3.87
C ILE A 269 -18.06 -19.30 3.86
N PHE A 270 -17.16 -19.62 4.79
CA PHE A 270 -15.83 -19.08 4.85
C PHE A 270 -14.85 -20.07 4.19
N THR A 271 -14.40 -19.77 2.96
CA THR A 271 -13.58 -20.69 2.18
C THR A 271 -12.09 -20.64 2.57
N GLY A 272 -11.65 -19.58 3.25
CA GLY A 272 -10.23 -19.24 3.37
C GLY A 272 -9.70 -18.56 2.10
N SER A 273 -8.40 -18.38 2.02
CA SER A 273 -7.75 -17.77 0.85
C SER A 273 -7.68 -18.74 -0.32
N VAL A 274 -8.09 -18.31 -1.50
CA VAL A 274 -7.95 -19.04 -2.77
C VAL A 274 -6.82 -18.37 -3.55
N SER A 275 -5.70 -19.09 -3.76
CA SER A 275 -4.50 -18.57 -4.42
C SER A 275 -4.43 -18.90 -5.90
N ASP A 276 -5.03 -20.01 -6.33
CA ASP A 276 -5.13 -20.35 -7.74
C ASP A 276 -6.11 -19.39 -8.43
N ARG A 277 -5.67 -18.81 -9.55
CA ARG A 277 -6.42 -17.76 -10.24
C ARG A 277 -7.63 -18.31 -10.99
N GLU A 278 -7.52 -19.53 -11.55
CA GLU A 278 -8.65 -20.15 -12.23
C GLU A 278 -9.70 -20.63 -11.23
N ASP A 279 -9.26 -21.22 -10.12
CA ASP A 279 -10.17 -21.59 -9.01
C ASP A 279 -10.90 -20.34 -8.46
N LEU A 280 -10.20 -19.21 -8.29
CA LEU A 280 -10.84 -17.96 -7.88
C LEU A 280 -11.88 -17.47 -8.93
N ARG A 281 -11.60 -17.63 -10.24
CA ARG A 281 -12.61 -17.32 -11.29
C ARG A 281 -13.86 -18.19 -11.17
N VAL A 282 -13.69 -19.47 -10.82
CA VAL A 282 -14.82 -20.38 -10.56
C VAL A 282 -15.66 -19.85 -9.40
N HIS A 283 -15.03 -19.39 -8.31
CA HIS A 283 -15.73 -18.78 -7.18
C HIS A 283 -16.53 -17.54 -7.59
N TYR A 284 -15.95 -16.64 -8.38
CA TYR A 284 -16.68 -15.48 -8.93
C TYR A 284 -17.85 -15.94 -9.80
N THR A 285 -17.62 -16.88 -10.72
CA THR A 285 -18.63 -17.37 -11.67
C THR A 285 -19.80 -18.06 -10.97
N ALA A 286 -19.56 -18.74 -9.83
CA ALA A 286 -20.58 -19.36 -9.02
C ALA A 286 -21.48 -18.34 -8.30
N GLY A 287 -20.97 -17.14 -8.03
CA GLY A 287 -21.72 -16.04 -7.40
C GLY A 287 -22.66 -15.33 -8.35
N GLU A 288 -23.75 -14.77 -7.80
CA GLU A 288 -24.74 -13.99 -8.56
C GLU A 288 -24.57 -12.49 -8.35
N LEU A 289 -24.14 -12.08 -7.15
CA LEU A 289 -23.85 -10.69 -6.83
C LEU A 289 -22.63 -10.62 -5.92
N PHE A 290 -21.62 -9.88 -6.37
CA PHE A 290 -20.46 -9.56 -5.58
C PHE A 290 -20.75 -8.36 -4.68
N ILE A 291 -20.53 -8.47 -3.37
CA ILE A 291 -20.84 -7.43 -2.39
C ILE A 291 -19.54 -6.96 -1.75
N PHE A 292 -19.18 -5.69 -1.98
CA PHE A 292 -17.95 -5.13 -1.50
C PHE A 292 -18.15 -3.70 -0.96
N PRO A 293 -18.74 -3.56 0.25
CA PRO A 293 -19.08 -2.26 0.84
C PRO A 293 -17.89 -1.64 1.55
N SER A 294 -16.72 -1.60 0.89
CA SER A 294 -15.50 -0.98 1.40
C SER A 294 -15.46 0.49 1.02
N GLU A 295 -15.32 1.37 2.01
CA GLU A 295 -15.14 2.82 1.81
C GLU A 295 -13.65 3.21 1.63
N TYR A 296 -12.73 2.32 2.03
CA TYR A 296 -11.30 2.64 2.17
C TYR A 296 -10.41 2.07 1.05
N ASP A 297 -10.97 1.32 0.13
CA ASP A 297 -10.20 0.81 -1.02
C ASP A 297 -9.72 1.93 -1.94
N THR A 298 -8.64 1.68 -2.68
CA THR A 298 -8.07 2.67 -3.61
C THR A 298 -8.49 2.45 -5.06
N ASN A 299 -8.70 1.19 -5.48
CA ASN A 299 -9.07 0.86 -6.86
C ASN A 299 -10.15 -0.23 -6.94
N GLY A 300 -10.25 -1.10 -5.92
CA GLY A 300 -11.18 -2.22 -5.97
C GLY A 300 -10.87 -3.21 -7.09
N ILE A 301 -9.62 -3.71 -7.19
CA ILE A 301 -9.25 -4.75 -8.20
C ILE A 301 -10.27 -5.89 -8.20
N VAL A 302 -10.75 -6.32 -7.04
CA VAL A 302 -11.76 -7.37 -6.87
C VAL A 302 -13.09 -7.05 -7.59
N VAL A 303 -13.43 -5.77 -7.75
CA VAL A 303 -14.62 -5.32 -8.52
C VAL A 303 -14.40 -5.58 -10.01
N ARG A 304 -13.19 -5.33 -10.51
CA ARG A 304 -12.83 -5.60 -11.90
C ARG A 304 -12.67 -7.10 -12.17
N GLU A 305 -12.25 -7.87 -11.16
CA GLU A 305 -12.24 -9.34 -11.22
C GLU A 305 -13.68 -9.89 -11.33
N ALA A 306 -14.61 -9.38 -10.53
CA ALA A 306 -16.03 -9.71 -10.64
C ALA A 306 -16.58 -9.33 -12.02
N ALA A 307 -16.25 -8.14 -12.52
CA ALA A 307 -16.65 -7.69 -13.87
C ALA A 307 -16.07 -8.59 -14.95
N ALA A 308 -14.79 -9.02 -14.86
CA ALA A 308 -14.19 -9.97 -15.81
C ALA A 308 -14.97 -11.26 -15.92
N CYS A 309 -15.53 -11.75 -14.80
CA CYS A 309 -16.35 -12.96 -14.71
C CYS A 309 -17.86 -12.70 -14.99
N GLY A 310 -18.25 -11.50 -15.43
CA GLY A 310 -19.64 -11.16 -15.69
C GLY A 310 -20.53 -11.19 -14.45
N VAL A 311 -19.99 -10.78 -13.31
CA VAL A 311 -20.71 -10.72 -12.02
C VAL A 311 -20.89 -9.24 -11.63
N ALA A 312 -22.15 -8.85 -11.39
CA ALA A 312 -22.47 -7.50 -10.94
C ALA A 312 -21.94 -7.26 -9.52
N SER A 313 -21.49 -6.02 -9.25
CA SER A 313 -21.00 -5.64 -7.93
C SER A 313 -21.99 -4.71 -7.23
N MET A 314 -22.18 -4.89 -5.91
CA MET A 314 -22.85 -3.95 -5.01
C MET A 314 -21.80 -3.21 -4.19
N LEU A 315 -21.74 -1.89 -4.32
CA LEU A 315 -20.66 -1.04 -3.80
C LEU A 315 -21.22 0.18 -3.08
N ILE A 316 -20.44 0.73 -2.15
CA ILE A 316 -20.80 2.00 -1.51
C ILE A 316 -20.67 3.16 -2.51
N LYS A 317 -21.72 3.94 -2.64
CA LYS A 317 -21.77 5.12 -3.50
C LYS A 317 -20.68 6.13 -3.12
N GLY A 318 -19.90 6.56 -4.10
CA GLY A 318 -18.81 7.52 -3.91
C GLY A 318 -17.52 6.92 -3.34
N SER A 319 -17.45 5.60 -3.10
CA SER A 319 -16.20 4.93 -2.78
C SER A 319 -15.29 4.84 -4.01
N CYS A 320 -13.97 4.73 -3.80
CA CYS A 320 -13.03 4.53 -4.92
C CYS A 320 -13.32 3.23 -5.70
N ALA A 321 -13.82 2.20 -5.00
CA ALA A 321 -14.19 0.93 -5.62
C ALA A 321 -15.41 1.05 -6.55
N SER A 322 -16.25 2.08 -6.36
CA SER A 322 -17.43 2.34 -7.19
C SER A 322 -17.15 3.16 -8.46
N GLU A 323 -15.92 3.63 -8.64
CA GLU A 323 -15.56 4.40 -9.85
C GLU A 323 -15.70 3.53 -11.11
N GLY A 324 -16.35 4.10 -12.13
CA GLY A 324 -16.68 3.40 -13.37
C GLY A 324 -17.94 2.52 -13.31
N ILE A 325 -18.58 2.40 -12.15
CA ILE A 325 -19.87 1.68 -12.01
C ILE A 325 -21.04 2.66 -12.22
N THR A 326 -21.94 2.27 -13.12
CA THR A 326 -23.21 2.97 -13.37
C THR A 326 -24.32 2.22 -12.63
N ASP A 327 -24.96 2.91 -11.67
CA ASP A 327 -26.03 2.34 -10.85
C ASP A 327 -27.19 1.81 -11.67
N GLY A 328 -27.64 0.59 -11.39
CA GLY A 328 -28.70 -0.11 -12.10
C GLY A 328 -28.33 -0.60 -13.51
N HIS A 329 -27.11 -0.34 -13.98
CA HIS A 329 -26.64 -0.74 -15.32
C HIS A 329 -25.45 -1.70 -15.29
N THR A 330 -24.32 -1.30 -14.65
CA THR A 330 -23.12 -2.15 -14.52
C THR A 330 -22.92 -2.66 -13.09
N GLY A 331 -23.80 -2.28 -12.15
CA GLY A 331 -23.77 -2.69 -10.76
C GLY A 331 -24.81 -1.94 -9.93
N ILE A 332 -24.72 -2.10 -8.62
CA ILE A 332 -25.61 -1.46 -7.65
C ILE A 332 -24.79 -0.54 -6.76
N LEU A 333 -25.18 0.73 -6.67
CA LEU A 333 -24.61 1.68 -5.73
C LEU A 333 -25.54 1.85 -4.53
N THR A 334 -25.01 1.65 -3.33
CA THR A 334 -25.79 1.69 -2.07
C THR A 334 -25.15 2.65 -1.07
N GLU A 335 -25.93 3.07 -0.08
CA GLU A 335 -25.40 3.79 1.08
C GLU A 335 -24.69 2.80 2.04
N ALA A 336 -23.78 3.32 2.89
CA ALA A 336 -23.06 2.51 3.90
C ALA A 336 -23.97 2.21 5.12
N ASP A 337 -25.08 1.53 4.86
CA ASP A 337 -26.14 1.28 5.81
C ASP A 337 -26.69 -0.15 5.62
N PRO A 338 -26.82 -0.96 6.69
CA PRO A 338 -27.29 -2.35 6.59
C PRO A 338 -28.69 -2.49 5.97
N GLU A 339 -29.61 -1.57 6.25
CA GLU A 339 -30.98 -1.59 5.71
C GLU A 339 -30.98 -1.33 4.19
N ALA A 340 -30.14 -0.38 3.72
CA ALA A 340 -29.97 -0.10 2.30
C ALA A 340 -29.36 -1.30 1.57
N ILE A 341 -28.34 -1.93 2.14
CA ILE A 341 -27.69 -3.13 1.60
C ILE A 341 -28.70 -4.29 1.57
N ALA A 342 -29.44 -4.52 2.65
CA ALA A 342 -30.47 -5.57 2.73
C ALA A 342 -31.55 -5.38 1.66
N LYS A 343 -32.02 -4.16 1.44
CA LYS A 343 -33.01 -3.85 0.39
C LYS A 343 -32.48 -4.22 -1.01
N ASN A 344 -31.22 -3.93 -1.28
CA ASN A 344 -30.60 -4.29 -2.55
C ASN A 344 -30.34 -5.80 -2.68
N MET A 345 -30.04 -6.50 -1.57
CA MET A 345 -30.00 -7.97 -1.55
C MET A 345 -31.38 -8.58 -1.87
N GLU A 346 -32.48 -8.04 -1.30
CA GLU A 346 -33.84 -8.46 -1.61
C GLU A 346 -34.18 -8.25 -3.08
N PHE A 347 -33.79 -7.10 -3.63
CA PHE A 347 -33.94 -6.84 -5.05
C PHE A 347 -33.20 -7.89 -5.87
N ALA A 348 -31.94 -8.20 -5.54
CA ALA A 348 -31.13 -9.20 -6.24
C ALA A 348 -31.75 -10.60 -6.19
N ILE A 349 -32.35 -11.00 -5.05
CA ILE A 349 -33.02 -12.28 -4.91
C ILE A 349 -34.25 -12.36 -5.82
N SER A 350 -35.01 -11.28 -5.95
CA SER A 350 -36.26 -11.25 -6.73
C SER A 350 -36.07 -10.93 -8.21
N HIS A 351 -34.90 -10.35 -8.62
CA HIS A 351 -34.64 -9.89 -9.97
C HIS A 351 -33.32 -10.47 -10.56
N ARG A 352 -33.12 -11.78 -10.38
CA ARG A 352 -31.87 -12.48 -10.77
C ARG A 352 -31.45 -12.24 -12.23
N SER A 353 -32.42 -12.11 -13.15
CA SER A 353 -32.15 -11.81 -14.56
C SER A 353 -31.55 -10.43 -14.78
N GLU A 354 -32.03 -9.42 -14.04
CA GLU A 354 -31.51 -8.05 -14.11
C GLU A 354 -30.09 -7.98 -13.54
N ILE A 355 -29.84 -8.66 -12.41
CA ILE A 355 -28.50 -8.77 -11.82
C ILE A 355 -27.51 -9.42 -12.81
N ARG A 356 -27.92 -10.49 -13.49
CA ARG A 356 -27.10 -11.13 -14.52
C ARG A 356 -26.78 -10.18 -15.67
N GLN A 357 -27.79 -9.42 -16.13
CA GLN A 357 -27.59 -8.44 -17.20
C GLN A 357 -26.61 -7.31 -16.76
N MET A 358 -26.72 -6.85 -15.51
CA MET A 358 -25.74 -5.88 -14.96
C MET A 358 -24.32 -6.44 -14.94
N GLY A 359 -24.16 -7.74 -14.62
CA GLY A 359 -22.85 -8.42 -14.69
C GLY A 359 -22.30 -8.49 -16.10
N GLU A 360 -23.13 -8.79 -17.09
CA GLU A 360 -22.74 -8.79 -18.51
C GLU A 360 -22.33 -7.39 -18.98
N ASN A 361 -23.08 -6.35 -18.58
CA ASN A 361 -22.74 -4.97 -18.86
C ASN A 361 -21.40 -4.60 -18.19
N ALA A 362 -21.19 -4.98 -16.93
CA ALA A 362 -19.93 -4.74 -16.23
C ALA A 362 -18.73 -5.40 -16.94
N MET A 363 -18.91 -6.63 -17.42
CA MET A 363 -17.89 -7.34 -18.19
C MET A 363 -17.52 -6.60 -19.48
N ASN A 364 -18.45 -5.88 -20.09
CA ASN A 364 -18.21 -5.16 -21.33
C ASN A 364 -17.66 -3.74 -21.13
N GLU A 365 -18.03 -3.06 -20.03
CA GLU A 365 -17.81 -1.63 -19.83
C GLU A 365 -16.82 -1.31 -18.71
N VAL A 366 -16.66 -2.22 -17.71
CA VAL A 366 -15.84 -2.00 -16.51
C VAL A 366 -14.54 -2.82 -16.54
N TYR A 367 -14.55 -3.96 -17.22
CA TYR A 367 -13.38 -4.81 -17.35
C TYR A 367 -12.24 -4.10 -18.10
N VAL A 368 -11.04 -4.13 -17.51
CA VAL A 368 -9.80 -3.69 -18.14
C VAL A 368 -8.73 -4.76 -17.94
N SER A 369 -8.13 -5.23 -19.02
CA SER A 369 -6.98 -6.16 -18.92
C SER A 369 -5.70 -5.43 -18.50
N TRP A 370 -4.76 -6.15 -17.88
CA TRP A 370 -3.42 -5.58 -17.65
C TRP A 370 -2.73 -5.17 -18.96
N GLU A 371 -2.97 -5.88 -20.04
CA GLU A 371 -2.40 -5.53 -21.34
C GLU A 371 -2.88 -4.14 -21.82
N ASP A 372 -4.19 -3.87 -21.72
CA ASP A 372 -4.75 -2.59 -22.16
C ASP A 372 -4.33 -1.44 -21.23
N SER A 373 -4.38 -1.67 -19.91
CA SER A 373 -3.93 -0.69 -18.93
C SER A 373 -2.47 -0.31 -19.13
N ILE A 374 -1.59 -1.30 -19.29
CA ILE A 374 -0.15 -1.07 -19.44
C ILE A 374 0.18 -0.48 -20.82
N ARG A 375 -0.54 -0.84 -21.87
CA ARG A 375 -0.41 -0.21 -23.19
C ARG A 375 -0.71 1.30 -23.10
N HIS A 376 -1.79 1.68 -22.44
CA HIS A 376 -2.13 3.08 -22.20
C HIS A 376 -1.05 3.80 -21.38
N ALA A 377 -0.55 3.16 -20.30
CA ALA A 377 0.55 3.69 -19.51
C ALA A 377 1.83 3.86 -20.35
N TYR A 378 2.15 2.89 -21.20
CA TYR A 378 3.34 2.92 -22.06
C TYR A 378 3.28 4.04 -23.11
N GLU A 379 2.12 4.26 -23.70
CA GLU A 379 1.90 5.40 -24.60
C GLU A 379 2.08 6.74 -23.86
N ARG A 380 1.65 6.81 -22.60
CA ARG A 380 1.83 8.02 -21.78
C ARG A 380 3.29 8.30 -21.45
N TYR A 381 4.17 7.30 -21.35
CA TYR A 381 5.60 7.52 -21.10
C TYR A 381 6.25 8.37 -22.22
N PHE A 382 5.86 8.22 -23.47
CA PHE A 382 6.36 9.08 -24.55
C PHE A 382 6.02 10.55 -24.30
N THR A 383 4.78 10.82 -23.91
CA THR A 383 4.34 12.19 -23.57
C THR A 383 5.13 12.77 -22.40
N VAL A 384 5.37 11.97 -21.35
CA VAL A 384 6.15 12.41 -20.18
C VAL A 384 7.59 12.73 -20.59
N ARG A 385 8.22 11.85 -21.36
CA ARG A 385 9.59 12.05 -21.85
C ARG A 385 9.70 13.33 -22.70
N GLU A 386 8.81 13.52 -23.66
CA GLU A 386 8.81 14.72 -24.52
C GLU A 386 8.63 16.02 -23.71
N ARG A 387 7.71 16.03 -22.74
CA ARG A 387 7.49 17.19 -21.86
C ARG A 387 8.72 17.51 -21.02
N CYS A 388 9.39 16.51 -20.49
CA CYS A 388 10.62 16.70 -19.71
C CYS A 388 11.77 17.21 -20.61
N MET A 389 11.93 16.66 -21.82
CA MET A 389 12.94 17.12 -22.78
C MET A 389 12.70 18.57 -23.25
N SER A 390 11.43 19.00 -23.32
CA SER A 390 11.06 20.39 -23.66
C SER A 390 11.09 21.36 -22.46
N GLY A 391 11.48 20.89 -21.27
CA GLY A 391 11.54 21.72 -20.07
C GLY A 391 10.19 22.03 -19.43
N GLN A 392 9.14 21.28 -19.77
CA GLN A 392 7.76 21.45 -19.28
C GLN A 392 7.41 20.48 -18.14
N SER A 393 8.38 20.09 -17.33
CA SER A 393 8.12 19.23 -16.17
C SER A 393 7.22 19.92 -15.14
N GLN A 394 6.29 19.16 -14.55
CA GLN A 394 5.36 19.65 -13.49
C GLN A 394 5.95 19.51 -12.08
N ARG A 395 7.15 18.95 -11.94
CA ARG A 395 7.77 18.69 -10.64
C ARG A 395 7.92 19.96 -9.80
N LYS A 396 7.60 19.85 -8.52
CA LYS A 396 7.89 20.86 -7.51
C LYS A 396 9.01 20.32 -6.61
N GLU A 397 10.22 20.85 -6.75
CA GLU A 397 11.32 20.48 -5.86
C GLU A 397 11.29 21.36 -4.59
N ASN A 398 11.25 20.72 -3.43
CA ASN A 398 11.42 21.43 -2.18
C ASN A 398 12.92 21.55 -1.85
N PHE A 399 13.38 22.77 -1.58
CA PHE A 399 14.79 23.09 -1.28
C PHE A 399 15.36 22.23 -0.13
N PHE A 400 14.54 21.89 0.86
CA PHE A 400 14.97 21.10 2.02
C PHE A 400 15.32 19.64 1.62
N THR A 401 14.45 19.00 0.85
CA THR A 401 14.71 17.62 0.37
C THR A 401 15.81 17.57 -0.65
N SER A 402 15.91 18.54 -1.58
CA SER A 402 17.00 18.64 -2.56
C SER A 402 18.35 18.88 -1.87
N GLY A 403 18.40 19.70 -0.82
CA GLY A 403 19.59 19.93 -0.01
C GLY A 403 20.04 18.67 0.74
N LEU A 404 19.09 17.92 1.30
CA LEU A 404 19.38 16.65 1.97
C LEU A 404 19.96 15.61 1.00
N PHE A 405 19.39 15.48 -0.20
CA PHE A 405 19.87 14.57 -1.23
C PHE A 405 21.27 14.91 -1.71
N LYS A 406 21.56 16.18 -2.02
CA LYS A 406 22.92 16.63 -2.39
C LYS A 406 23.95 16.30 -1.31
N THR A 407 23.59 16.55 -0.05
CA THR A 407 24.49 16.27 1.08
C THR A 407 24.72 14.78 1.27
N VAL A 408 23.69 13.94 1.12
CA VAL A 408 23.85 12.48 1.23
C VAL A 408 24.64 11.92 0.05
N ASP A 409 24.47 12.45 -1.17
CA ASP A 409 25.27 12.06 -2.34
C ASP A 409 26.75 12.44 -2.16
N GLU A 410 27.04 13.65 -1.67
CA GLU A 410 28.40 14.06 -1.33
C GLU A 410 29.05 13.15 -0.28
N ILE A 411 28.29 12.80 0.78
CA ILE A 411 28.75 11.88 1.83
C ILE A 411 29.01 10.49 1.23
N THR A 412 28.13 10.00 0.38
CA THR A 412 28.25 8.68 -0.27
C THR A 412 29.49 8.65 -1.17
N ASN A 413 29.73 9.70 -1.96
CA ASN A 413 30.91 9.83 -2.81
C ASN A 413 32.22 9.85 -1.99
N VAL A 414 32.23 10.57 -0.87
CA VAL A 414 33.38 10.58 0.06
C VAL A 414 33.64 9.19 0.64
N VAL A 415 32.58 8.46 1.05
CA VAL A 415 32.71 7.08 1.57
C VAL A 415 33.23 6.12 0.50
N GLN A 416 32.81 6.27 -0.76
CA GLN A 416 33.33 5.47 -1.88
C GLN A 416 34.81 5.76 -2.15
N GLN A 417 35.22 7.04 -2.14
CA GLN A 417 36.60 7.40 -2.31
C GLN A 417 37.49 6.81 -1.20
N VAL A 418 37.02 6.85 0.05
CA VAL A 418 37.72 6.23 1.20
C VAL A 418 37.79 4.70 1.07
N ARG A 419 36.77 4.04 0.49
CA ARG A 419 36.77 2.58 0.24
C ARG A 419 37.79 2.16 -0.85
N LYS A 420 38.07 3.02 -1.81
CA LYS A 420 39.03 2.79 -2.90
C LYS A 420 40.51 3.00 -2.46
N LEU A 421 40.74 3.53 -1.24
CA LEU A 421 42.08 3.70 -0.71
C LEU A 421 42.73 2.36 -0.32
N PRO A 422 44.03 2.15 -0.56
CA PRO A 422 44.73 0.92 -0.19
C PRO A 422 44.62 0.60 1.30
N VAL A 423 44.61 -0.69 1.63
CA VAL A 423 44.31 -1.25 2.98
C VAL A 423 45.24 -0.69 4.10
N GLY A 424 46.42 -0.10 3.75
CA GLY A 424 47.36 0.47 4.73
C GLY A 424 46.89 1.77 5.45
N ILE A 425 45.78 2.40 5.03
CA ILE A 425 45.32 3.69 5.60
C ILE A 425 44.02 3.53 6.42
N LYS A 426 43.58 2.30 6.68
CA LYS A 426 42.28 2.01 7.38
C LYS A 426 42.23 2.35 8.87
N ASN A 427 43.33 2.79 9.49
CA ASN A 427 43.38 3.06 10.95
C ASN A 427 42.95 4.49 11.38
N THR A 428 42.22 5.21 10.53
CA THR A 428 41.73 6.58 10.83
C THR A 428 40.23 6.64 11.20
N GLY A 429 39.60 5.53 11.60
CA GLY A 429 38.16 5.47 11.96
C GLY A 429 37.68 6.51 12.99
N GLY A 430 38.59 6.96 13.88
CA GLY A 430 38.29 8.01 14.85
C GLY A 430 38.23 9.42 14.26
N LYS A 431 38.98 9.73 13.19
CA LYS A 431 38.97 11.04 12.54
C LYS A 431 37.76 11.21 11.62
N VAL A 432 37.34 10.13 10.95
CA VAL A 432 36.16 10.12 10.11
C VAL A 432 34.88 10.28 10.97
N LYS A 433 34.79 9.61 12.12
CA LYS A 433 33.66 9.74 13.06
C LYS A 433 33.55 11.18 13.63
N LYS A 434 34.67 11.84 13.88
CA LYS A 434 34.72 13.24 14.34
C LYS A 434 34.41 14.26 13.24
N ALA A 435 34.79 13.99 12.00
CA ALA A 435 34.42 14.82 10.84
C ALA A 435 32.94 14.71 10.52
N TRP A 436 32.36 13.51 10.64
CA TRP A 436 30.92 13.25 10.48
C TRP A 436 30.07 14.00 11.50
N SER A 437 30.44 13.95 12.78
CA SER A 437 29.71 14.67 13.83
C SER A 437 29.78 16.19 13.63
N LYS A 438 30.90 16.70 13.14
CA LYS A 438 31.09 18.14 12.86
C LYS A 438 30.32 18.61 11.62
N GLN A 439 30.19 17.77 10.59
CA GLN A 439 29.47 18.08 9.35
C GLN A 439 27.95 18.00 9.55
N LEU A 440 27.45 16.95 10.23
CA LEU A 440 26.05 16.83 10.65
C LEU A 440 25.60 17.99 11.54
N MET A 441 26.47 18.49 12.43
CA MET A 441 26.19 19.67 13.26
C MET A 441 26.18 21.00 12.47
N LYS A 442 26.79 21.07 11.30
CA LYS A 442 26.72 22.24 10.41
C LYS A 442 25.46 22.28 9.56
N ILE A 443 24.90 21.11 9.23
CA ILE A 443 23.77 20.95 8.32
C ILE A 443 22.42 21.06 9.08
N ALA A 444 22.43 20.74 10.36
CA ALA A 444 21.26 20.85 11.23
C ALA A 444 21.57 21.68 12.49
N PRO A 445 21.78 22.99 12.35
CA PRO A 445 22.07 23.86 13.51
C PRO A 445 20.94 23.91 14.53
N ASN A 446 19.73 23.50 14.16
CA ASN A 446 18.54 23.45 15.01
C ASN A 446 18.29 22.09 15.67
N LEU A 447 19.11 21.06 15.41
CA LEU A 447 19.12 19.78 16.12
C LEU A 447 19.90 19.82 17.45
N LYS A 448 20.25 21.00 17.95
CA LYS A 448 20.59 21.12 19.35
C LYS A 448 19.31 20.83 20.14
N ASN A 449 19.33 19.72 20.86
CA ASN A 449 18.34 19.34 21.86
C ASN A 449 17.89 20.56 22.67
N LYS A 450 16.87 21.28 22.23
CA LYS A 450 16.04 22.02 23.17
C LYS A 450 15.40 20.94 24.05
N PRO A 451 15.53 21.05 25.37
CA PRO A 451 14.78 20.18 26.26
C PRO A 451 13.32 20.22 25.85
N ARG A 452 12.65 19.08 25.85
CA ARG A 452 11.19 19.06 25.63
C ARG A 452 10.53 19.78 26.80
N GLU A 453 9.47 20.46 26.53
CA GLU A 453 8.58 20.97 27.58
C GLU A 453 7.99 19.77 28.34
N LEU A 454 7.75 19.95 29.61
CA LEU A 454 7.07 18.93 30.41
C LEU A 454 5.68 18.68 29.82
N PRO A 455 5.18 17.44 29.85
CA PRO A 455 3.83 17.16 29.41
C PRO A 455 2.82 17.97 30.24
N ASP A 456 1.76 18.45 29.57
CA ASP A 456 0.73 19.25 30.24
C ASP A 456 0.17 18.54 31.47
N GLY A 457 0.16 19.27 32.59
CA GLY A 457 -0.35 18.77 33.86
C GLY A 457 0.67 17.99 34.71
N PHE A 458 1.93 17.88 34.28
CA PHE A 458 3.00 17.22 35.06
C PHE A 458 4.12 18.18 35.44
N THR A 459 4.77 17.85 36.56
CA THR A 459 5.93 18.57 37.12
C THR A 459 7.14 17.65 37.20
N GLU A 460 8.31 18.19 37.54
CA GLU A 460 9.53 17.40 37.74
C GLU A 460 9.39 16.39 38.89
N ASP A 461 8.53 16.68 39.88
CA ASP A 461 8.31 15.82 41.04
C ASP A 461 7.40 14.62 40.73
N ASP A 462 6.74 14.60 39.58
CA ASP A 462 5.90 13.49 39.14
C ASP A 462 6.70 12.38 38.47
N ILE A 463 8.02 12.55 38.22
CA ILE A 463 8.86 11.55 37.61
C ILE A 463 9.09 10.40 38.59
N LYS A 464 8.70 9.19 38.17
CA LYS A 464 8.92 7.96 38.93
C LYS A 464 9.54 6.85 38.08
N ILE A 465 10.24 5.97 38.77
CA ILE A 465 10.80 4.74 38.20
C ILE A 465 10.07 3.58 38.87
N GLU A 466 9.49 2.69 38.06
CA GLU A 466 8.78 1.50 38.52
C GLU A 466 9.37 0.26 37.88
N SER A 467 9.55 -0.80 38.70
CA SER A 467 10.00 -2.11 38.23
C SER A 467 8.87 -3.10 38.36
N SER A 468 8.57 -3.81 37.29
CA SER A 468 7.58 -4.88 37.29
C SER A 468 8.10 -6.08 38.04
N THR A 469 7.39 -6.51 39.05
CA THR A 469 7.71 -7.74 39.82
C THR A 469 7.45 -9.04 39.01
N CYS A 470 6.65 -8.94 37.94
CA CYS A 470 6.27 -10.09 37.10
C CYS A 470 7.20 -10.26 35.89
N THR A 471 7.66 -9.17 35.28
CA THR A 471 8.48 -9.20 34.04
C THR A 471 9.93 -8.81 34.27
N GLY A 472 10.25 -8.21 35.44
CA GLY A 472 11.58 -7.68 35.75
C GLY A 472 11.96 -6.42 34.98
N GLU A 473 11.04 -5.86 34.16
CA GLU A 473 11.27 -4.66 33.40
C GLU A 473 11.16 -3.42 34.29
N THR A 474 12.04 -2.46 34.07
CA THR A 474 12.03 -1.15 34.75
C THR A 474 11.64 -0.07 33.75
N ILE A 475 10.71 0.80 34.13
CA ILE A 475 10.23 1.93 33.33
C ILE A 475 10.37 3.23 34.10
N ILE A 476 10.61 4.35 33.41
CA ILE A 476 10.62 5.72 33.94
C ILE A 476 9.56 6.56 33.20
N GLY A 477 8.78 7.32 33.94
CA GLY A 477 7.73 8.16 33.37
C GLY A 477 7.18 9.17 34.37
N PHE A 478 6.12 9.87 34.01
CA PHE A 478 5.41 10.82 34.87
C PHE A 478 4.21 10.12 35.53
N PHE A 479 4.16 10.10 36.85
CA PHE A 479 3.10 9.43 37.59
C PHE A 479 1.84 10.29 37.65
N SER A 480 0.75 9.81 37.08
CA SER A 480 -0.57 10.42 37.18
C SER A 480 -1.31 9.89 38.42
N ALA A 481 -1.54 10.74 39.40
CA ALA A 481 -2.30 10.38 40.60
C ALA A 481 -3.78 10.09 40.30
N SER A 482 -4.36 10.73 39.27
CA SER A 482 -5.76 10.55 38.87
C SER A 482 -5.98 9.19 38.14
N GLU A 483 -4.97 8.72 37.39
CA GLU A 483 -5.06 7.46 36.66
C GLU A 483 -4.31 6.31 37.35
N ASN A 484 -3.61 6.62 38.45
CA ASN A 484 -2.78 5.68 39.22
C ASN A 484 -1.80 4.86 38.38
N LYS A 485 -1.16 5.50 37.38
CA LYS A 485 -0.20 4.87 36.47
C LYS A 485 0.87 5.85 35.97
N LEU A 486 1.98 5.30 35.46
CA LEU A 486 3.00 6.06 34.75
C LEU A 486 2.50 6.44 33.35
N MET A 487 2.57 7.72 33.05
CA MET A 487 2.31 8.29 31.73
C MET A 487 3.63 8.62 31.03
N PHE A 488 3.64 8.60 29.69
CA PHE A 488 4.84 8.89 28.89
C PHE A 488 6.05 8.04 29.28
N ALA A 489 5.81 6.78 29.69
CA ALA A 489 6.83 5.90 30.24
C ALA A 489 7.79 5.38 29.16
N GLU A 490 9.07 5.26 29.52
CA GLU A 490 10.14 4.70 28.71
C GLU A 490 10.79 3.52 29.44
N LEU A 491 11.20 2.49 28.67
CA LEU A 491 11.91 1.33 29.22
C LEU A 491 13.33 1.72 29.63
N VAL A 492 13.76 1.28 30.79
CA VAL A 492 15.08 1.53 31.36
C VAL A 492 15.86 0.21 31.38
N GLN A 493 16.97 0.14 30.65
CA GLN A 493 17.89 -1.00 30.66
C GLN A 493 19.20 -0.67 31.41
N SER A 494 19.47 0.61 31.67
CA SER A 494 20.67 1.06 32.34
C SER A 494 20.47 2.43 33.00
N ASP A 495 21.34 2.81 33.95
CA ASP A 495 21.39 4.15 34.52
C ASP A 495 21.55 5.27 33.46
N SER A 496 22.21 4.95 32.35
CA SER A 496 22.34 5.87 31.23
C SER A 496 20.99 6.21 30.59
N ASP A 497 20.00 5.33 30.63
CA ASP A 497 18.68 5.58 30.05
C ASP A 497 17.86 6.49 30.98
N ILE A 498 18.02 6.33 32.28
CA ILE A 498 17.47 7.28 33.27
C ILE A 498 18.03 8.69 33.04
N GLU A 499 19.35 8.83 32.89
CA GLU A 499 19.95 10.14 32.60
C GLU A 499 19.47 10.74 31.27
N LYS A 500 19.27 9.91 30.23
CA LYS A 500 18.71 10.37 28.95
C LYS A 500 17.28 10.88 29.11
N PHE A 501 16.46 10.22 29.93
CA PHE A 501 15.09 10.68 30.20
C PHE A 501 15.07 12.07 30.87
N TYR A 502 15.83 12.26 31.95
CA TYR A 502 15.93 13.56 32.60
C TYR A 502 16.47 14.64 31.65
N LYS A 503 17.52 14.34 30.88
CA LYS A 503 18.11 15.25 29.91
C LYS A 503 17.15 15.63 28.77
N LYS A 504 16.25 14.72 28.39
CA LYS A 504 15.23 14.93 27.36
C LYS A 504 14.28 16.07 27.72
N TYR A 505 13.95 16.24 29.02
CA TYR A 505 13.09 17.30 29.52
C TYR A 505 13.88 18.46 30.18
N GLY A 506 15.21 18.44 30.09
CA GLY A 506 16.07 19.52 30.64
C GLY A 506 16.15 19.54 32.14
N ILE A 507 15.79 18.43 32.80
CA ILE A 507 15.75 18.28 34.26
C ILE A 507 17.07 17.69 34.74
N LYS A 508 17.55 18.15 35.90
CA LYS A 508 18.67 17.49 36.59
C LYS A 508 18.14 16.35 37.48
N ARG A 509 18.70 15.18 37.34
CA ARG A 509 18.42 14.06 38.25
C ARG A 509 18.77 14.48 39.65
N LYS A 510 17.81 14.41 40.58
CA LYS A 510 18.01 14.64 42.01
C LYS A 510 18.77 13.51 42.66
#